data_827ae268a9679ea66c72efec13ef6992
#
_entry.id   827ae268a9679ea66c72efec13ef6992
#
_cell.length_a   1.000
_cell.length_b   1.000
_cell.length_c   1.000
_cell.angle_alpha   90.00
_cell.angle_beta   90.00
_cell.angle_gamma   90.00
#
_symmetry.space_group_name_H-M   'P 1'
#
loop_
_entity.id
_entity.type
_entity.pdbx_description
1 polymer ?
#
loop_
_entity_poly.entity_id
_entity_poly.type
_entity_poly.pdbx_seq_one_letter_code
_entity_poly.pdbx_strand_id
1 'polypeptide(L)'
;MKTIFYNIIVFLLLLILGEAVFGYWFTEDNFGIHMRSERNKNWKTNSIFNNIEYDFFYKRNFYGFRGDEFDPKNVEIIFEGGSTANQRYTPEELTIVGQLNKKFKSDKINIKIYNAATDGKSLRGIIYDFVHWFPKINNFKPKYAIFYLGLNEVVLADQMEEKMYDLKIQEKKIDRIKDYIKNNSFIHDAYKTIANKYFPKETGGYFLNDEKLYNNFTYINYKQAKNLKREISDEDNKIVEQFEKRLLILENIMKSNNLIPIFITQVGYNGLSRQKLFLVNESLKKFSRNKNYHLIKLDEIIEMELYDCYDYAHTTIKGSKKIADTIYPLLKKIFTN
;
A
#
# COMPACT_ATOMS: atom_id res chain seq x y z
N MET A 1 -21.87 30.90 38.68
CA MET A 1 -22.58 29.94 37.80
C MET A 1 -22.96 30.53 36.43
N LYS A 2 -23.60 31.70 36.32
CA LYS A 2 -24.01 32.28 35.03
C LYS A 2 -22.83 32.50 34.06
N THR A 3 -21.71 33.03 34.54
CA THR A 3 -20.52 33.29 33.70
C THR A 3 -19.92 31.99 33.14
N ILE A 4 -19.86 30.92 33.92
CA ILE A 4 -19.37 29.61 33.46
C ILE A 4 -20.31 29.06 32.37
N PHE A 5 -21.61 29.19 32.58
CA PHE A 5 -22.61 28.75 31.60
C PHE A 5 -22.48 29.50 30.25
N TYR A 6 -22.32 30.83 30.28
CA TYR A 6 -22.09 31.62 29.07
C TYR A 6 -20.79 31.24 28.37
N ASN A 7 -19.70 31.03 29.10
CA ASN A 7 -18.43 30.60 28.52
C ASN A 7 -18.54 29.23 27.84
N ILE A 8 -19.30 28.29 28.43
CA ILE A 8 -19.58 26.98 27.78
C ILE A 8 -20.34 27.17 26.49
N ILE A 9 -21.38 28.01 26.47
CA ILE A 9 -22.17 28.29 25.28
C ILE A 9 -21.28 28.89 24.17
N VAL A 10 -20.49 29.91 24.51
CA VAL A 10 -19.56 30.54 23.56
C VAL A 10 -18.57 29.51 23.01
N PHE A 11 -18.00 28.68 23.89
CA PHE A 11 -17.09 27.62 23.47
C PHE A 11 -17.76 26.63 22.49
N LEU A 12 -18.98 26.17 22.78
CA LEU A 12 -19.72 25.28 21.90
C LEU A 12 -20.04 25.95 20.54
N LEU A 13 -20.41 27.23 20.55
CA LEU A 13 -20.64 27.99 19.31
C LEU A 13 -19.36 28.11 18.48
N LEU A 14 -18.22 28.34 19.11
CA LEU A 14 -16.91 28.39 18.42
C LEU A 14 -16.53 27.01 17.84
N LEU A 15 -16.82 25.92 18.53
CA LEU A 15 -16.62 24.57 18.01
C LEU A 15 -17.50 24.31 16.79
N ILE A 16 -18.79 24.66 16.86
CA ILE A 16 -19.74 24.51 15.73
C ILE A 16 -19.30 25.36 14.55
N LEU A 17 -18.86 26.60 14.78
CA LEU A 17 -18.33 27.47 13.73
C LEU A 17 -17.05 26.88 13.12
N GLY A 18 -16.14 26.39 13.94
CA GLY A 18 -14.94 25.69 13.48
C GLY A 18 -15.26 24.49 12.61
N GLU A 19 -16.24 23.66 13.02
CA GLU A 19 -16.72 22.53 12.21
C GLU A 19 -17.34 22.98 10.88
N ALA A 20 -18.14 24.05 10.90
CA ALA A 20 -18.80 24.57 9.70
C ALA A 20 -17.81 25.16 8.67
N VAL A 21 -16.74 25.79 9.16
CA VAL A 21 -15.74 26.48 8.31
C VAL A 21 -14.63 25.52 7.84
N PHE A 22 -14.13 24.66 8.72
CA PHE A 22 -12.96 23.80 8.48
C PHE A 22 -13.29 22.32 8.35
N GLY A 23 -14.51 21.91 8.68
CA GLY A 23 -14.99 20.56 8.48
C GLY A 23 -15.31 20.26 7.02
N TYR A 24 -15.37 18.97 6.71
CA TYR A 24 -15.66 18.47 5.35
C TYR A 24 -17.17 18.21 5.14
N TRP A 25 -18.05 18.86 5.93
CA TRP A 25 -19.50 18.60 5.94
C TRP A 25 -20.19 18.96 4.63
N PHE A 26 -19.63 19.95 3.91
CA PHE A 26 -20.20 20.53 2.69
C PHE A 26 -19.29 20.35 1.47
N THR A 27 -18.22 19.57 1.59
CA THR A 27 -17.28 19.34 0.50
C THR A 27 -17.24 17.85 0.16
N GLU A 28 -17.01 17.54 -1.11
CA GLU A 28 -16.77 16.18 -1.57
C GLU A 28 -15.32 15.70 -1.35
N ASP A 29 -14.50 16.50 -0.66
CA ASP A 29 -13.05 16.27 -0.49
C ASP A 29 -12.69 15.20 0.55
N ASN A 30 -13.58 14.28 0.81
CA ASN A 30 -13.31 13.10 1.61
C ASN A 30 -12.43 12.13 0.83
N PHE A 31 -11.27 11.78 1.39
CA PHE A 31 -10.34 10.80 0.81
C PHE A 31 -10.90 9.36 0.73
N GLY A 32 -12.21 9.18 0.73
CA GLY A 32 -12.88 7.90 0.82
C GLY A 32 -12.77 7.27 2.22
N ILE A 33 -13.75 6.49 2.61
CA ILE A 33 -13.85 5.91 3.96
C ILE A 33 -12.63 5.07 4.31
N HIS A 34 -12.13 4.28 3.36
CA HIS A 34 -10.98 3.42 3.58
C HIS A 34 -9.70 4.21 3.89
N MET A 35 -9.38 5.22 3.08
CA MET A 35 -8.14 5.98 3.23
C MET A 35 -8.12 6.92 4.42
N ARG A 36 -9.26 7.27 4.97
CA ARG A 36 -9.35 8.08 6.16
C ARG A 36 -8.74 7.43 7.40
N SER A 37 -8.92 6.13 7.56
CA SER A 37 -8.27 5.38 8.65
C SER A 37 -6.75 5.34 8.47
N GLU A 38 -6.27 5.48 7.23
CA GLU A 38 -4.88 5.40 6.86
C GLU A 38 -4.11 6.74 6.99
N ARG A 39 -4.79 7.87 7.05
CA ARG A 39 -4.19 9.21 7.16
C ARG A 39 -3.66 9.52 8.56
N ASN A 40 -2.67 10.41 8.65
CA ASN A 40 -2.15 10.96 9.91
C ASN A 40 -1.82 9.88 10.96
N LYS A 41 -1.18 8.78 10.52
CA LYS A 41 -0.68 7.76 11.43
C LYS A 41 0.72 8.11 11.89
N ASN A 42 0.98 7.93 13.16
CA ASN A 42 2.31 8.00 13.75
C ASN A 42 2.34 6.97 14.89
N TRP A 43 2.79 5.77 14.57
CA TRP A 43 2.78 4.65 15.51
C TRP A 43 4.20 4.25 15.87
N LYS A 44 4.50 4.21 17.14
CA LYS A 44 5.76 3.67 17.63
C LYS A 44 5.72 2.15 17.48
N THR A 45 6.69 1.61 16.77
CA THR A 45 6.77 0.18 16.43
C THR A 45 8.16 -0.33 16.78
N ASN A 46 8.21 -1.50 17.41
CA ASN A 46 9.42 -2.22 17.67
C ASN A 46 9.38 -3.53 16.87
N SER A 47 10.39 -3.78 16.05
CA SER A 47 10.49 -5.03 15.28
C SER A 47 11.86 -5.65 15.44
N ILE A 48 11.90 -6.96 15.56
CA ILE A 48 13.16 -7.71 15.66
C ILE A 48 13.29 -8.60 14.42
N PHE A 49 14.34 -8.36 13.63
CA PHE A 49 14.70 -9.19 12.49
C PHE A 49 16.13 -9.67 12.64
N ASN A 50 16.36 -10.99 12.57
CA ASN A 50 17.68 -11.59 12.67
C ASN A 50 18.45 -11.12 13.92
N ASN A 51 17.81 -11.11 15.08
CA ASN A 51 18.33 -10.65 16.37
C ASN A 51 18.74 -9.16 16.42
N ILE A 52 18.33 -8.36 15.44
CA ILE A 52 18.53 -6.91 15.44
C ILE A 52 17.18 -6.25 15.73
N GLU A 53 17.17 -5.43 16.77
CA GLU A 53 16.01 -4.66 17.19
C GLU A 53 15.94 -3.33 16.44
N TYR A 54 14.74 -2.97 15.99
CA TYR A 54 14.45 -1.73 15.28
C TYR A 54 13.30 -1.00 15.95
N ASP A 55 13.60 0.09 16.64
CA ASP A 55 12.63 1.04 17.16
C ASP A 55 12.43 2.16 16.15
N PHE A 56 11.20 2.33 15.68
CA PHE A 56 10.91 3.34 14.67
C PHE A 56 9.45 3.81 14.76
N PHE A 57 9.15 4.88 14.01
CA PHE A 57 7.79 5.35 13.83
C PHE A 57 7.27 4.95 12.46
N TYR A 58 6.22 4.13 12.44
CA TYR A 58 5.43 3.92 11.25
C TYR A 58 4.54 5.13 11.02
N LYS A 59 4.84 5.89 9.96
CA LYS A 59 4.14 7.12 9.64
C LYS A 59 3.33 6.99 8.37
N ARG A 60 2.15 7.60 8.37
CA ARG A 60 1.41 7.94 7.16
C ARG A 60 0.97 9.39 7.24
N ASN A 61 1.21 10.13 6.18
CA ASN A 61 1.04 11.57 6.14
C ASN A 61 -0.43 12.02 6.03
N PHE A 62 -0.64 13.31 5.89
CA PHE A 62 -1.98 13.90 5.73
C PHE A 62 -2.74 13.30 4.56
N TYR A 63 -2.09 13.00 3.45
CA TYR A 63 -2.73 12.40 2.26
C TYR A 63 -2.90 10.88 2.34
N GLY A 64 -2.37 10.22 3.36
CA GLY A 64 -2.44 8.78 3.54
C GLY A 64 -1.29 8.00 2.91
N PHE A 65 -0.28 8.65 2.35
CA PHE A 65 0.94 7.99 1.88
C PHE A 65 1.85 7.63 3.04
N ARG A 66 2.61 6.58 2.88
CA ARG A 66 3.62 6.22 3.85
C ARG A 66 4.77 7.24 3.84
N GLY A 67 5.29 7.57 5.04
CA GLY A 67 6.40 8.50 5.24
C GLY A 67 5.95 9.92 5.60
N ASP A 68 6.84 10.88 5.34
CA ASP A 68 6.67 12.27 5.72
C ASP A 68 5.74 13.04 4.75
N GLU A 69 5.36 14.25 5.15
CA GLU A 69 4.55 15.17 4.35
C GLU A 69 5.26 15.57 3.04
N PHE A 70 4.49 15.86 2.03
CA PHE A 70 4.96 16.32 0.73
C PHE A 70 3.96 17.31 0.08
N ASP A 71 4.42 18.03 -0.91
CA ASP A 71 3.55 18.81 -1.77
C ASP A 71 3.06 17.95 -2.94
N PRO A 72 1.74 17.71 -3.07
CA PRO A 72 1.19 16.81 -4.09
C PRO A 72 1.57 17.15 -5.53
N LYS A 73 1.77 18.45 -5.83
CA LYS A 73 2.19 18.91 -7.19
C LYS A 73 3.57 18.40 -7.59
N ASN A 74 4.42 18.02 -6.63
CA ASN A 74 5.78 17.56 -6.85
C ASN A 74 5.88 16.03 -6.93
N VAL A 75 4.76 15.32 -6.87
CA VAL A 75 4.73 13.86 -6.94
C VAL A 75 4.71 13.42 -8.40
N GLU A 76 5.84 12.91 -8.87
CA GLU A 76 5.95 12.36 -10.22
C GLU A 76 5.77 10.84 -10.26
N ILE A 77 6.17 10.12 -9.20
CA ILE A 77 6.22 8.67 -9.17
C ILE A 77 5.54 8.14 -7.91
N ILE A 78 4.55 7.29 -8.08
CA ILE A 78 3.91 6.56 -6.98
C ILE A 78 4.26 5.07 -7.03
N PHE A 79 4.29 4.43 -5.86
CA PHE A 79 4.47 3.00 -5.70
C PHE A 79 3.21 2.41 -5.07
N GLU A 80 2.53 1.56 -5.80
CA GLU A 80 1.28 0.91 -5.44
C GLU A 80 1.48 -0.57 -5.13
N GLY A 81 0.71 -1.07 -4.17
CA GLY A 81 0.72 -2.48 -3.79
C GLY A 81 0.05 -2.71 -2.45
N GLY A 82 0.14 -3.94 -1.98
CA GLY A 82 -0.39 -4.39 -0.70
C GLY A 82 0.64 -4.25 0.45
N SER A 83 0.49 -5.10 1.47
CA SER A 83 1.36 -5.13 2.65
C SER A 83 2.83 -5.39 2.33
N THR A 84 3.12 -6.16 1.29
CA THR A 84 4.48 -6.42 0.79
C THR A 84 5.19 -5.18 0.25
N ALA A 85 4.44 -4.18 -0.17
CA ALA A 85 4.91 -2.87 -0.61
C ALA A 85 4.85 -1.82 0.51
N ASN A 86 3.81 -1.86 1.35
CA ASN A 86 3.68 -0.99 2.51
C ASN A 86 4.74 -1.27 3.57
N GLN A 87 5.06 -2.53 3.82
CA GLN A 87 6.11 -2.99 4.74
C GLN A 87 6.03 -2.35 6.14
N ARG A 88 4.84 -2.39 6.74
CA ARG A 88 4.49 -1.71 7.99
C ARG A 88 5.48 -1.92 9.14
N TYR A 89 6.10 -3.10 9.22
CA TYR A 89 7.02 -3.49 10.30
C TYR A 89 8.48 -3.20 10.00
N THR A 90 8.77 -2.44 8.94
CA THR A 90 10.12 -2.06 8.52
C THR A 90 10.28 -0.54 8.64
N PRO A 91 11.41 0.00 9.18
CA PRO A 91 11.70 1.42 9.14
C PRO A 91 11.60 1.98 7.71
N GLU A 92 11.11 3.22 7.56
CA GLU A 92 10.81 3.82 6.24
C GLU A 92 11.99 3.74 5.28
N GLU A 93 13.17 4.13 5.73
CA GLU A 93 14.40 4.18 4.94
C GLU A 93 14.96 2.79 4.57
N LEU A 94 14.46 1.73 5.21
CA LEU A 94 14.86 0.33 4.99
C LEU A 94 13.81 -0.48 4.20
N THR A 95 12.67 0.15 3.85
CA THR A 95 11.68 -0.45 2.95
C THR A 95 12.23 -0.54 1.52
N ILE A 96 11.56 -1.29 0.65
CA ILE A 96 11.89 -1.32 -0.78
C ILE A 96 11.93 0.10 -1.35
N VAL A 97 10.90 0.90 -1.10
CA VAL A 97 10.79 2.28 -1.60
C VAL A 97 11.85 3.19 -0.97
N GLY A 98 12.06 3.10 0.35
CA GLY A 98 13.10 3.87 1.04
C GLY A 98 14.49 3.59 0.51
N GLN A 99 14.81 2.32 0.26
CA GLN A 99 16.09 1.91 -0.31
C GLN A 99 16.26 2.36 -1.77
N LEU A 100 15.20 2.33 -2.59
CA LEU A 100 15.22 2.88 -3.93
C LEU A 100 15.51 4.39 -3.91
N ASN A 101 14.80 5.13 -3.07
CA ASN A 101 15.02 6.57 -2.90
C ASN A 101 16.45 6.91 -2.45
N LYS A 102 17.00 6.11 -1.52
CA LYS A 102 18.41 6.24 -1.10
C LYS A 102 19.38 6.03 -2.26
N LYS A 103 19.13 5.06 -3.14
CA LYS A 103 19.97 4.78 -4.32
C LYS A 103 19.89 5.90 -5.35
N PHE A 104 18.68 6.39 -5.69
CA PHE A 104 18.54 7.54 -6.59
C PHE A 104 19.29 8.76 -6.06
N LYS A 105 19.16 9.04 -4.75
CA LYS A 105 19.88 10.15 -4.11
C LYS A 105 21.39 9.95 -4.16
N SER A 106 21.90 8.73 -3.93
CA SER A 106 23.36 8.46 -3.97
C SER A 106 23.94 8.61 -5.37
N ASP A 107 23.17 8.28 -6.39
CA ASP A 107 23.55 8.48 -7.80
C ASP A 107 23.30 9.92 -8.30
N LYS A 108 22.89 10.83 -7.40
CA LYS A 108 22.55 12.24 -7.72
C LYS A 108 21.46 12.37 -8.78
N ILE A 109 20.55 11.41 -8.84
CA ILE A 109 19.38 11.45 -9.71
C ILE A 109 18.21 12.06 -8.90
N ASN A 110 17.64 13.16 -9.39
CA ASN A 110 16.56 13.86 -8.72
C ASN A 110 15.21 13.14 -8.93
N ILE A 111 15.10 11.94 -8.39
CA ILE A 111 13.89 11.12 -8.42
C ILE A 111 13.52 10.75 -6.99
N LYS A 112 12.22 10.90 -6.69
CA LYS A 112 11.62 10.43 -5.44
C LYS A 112 10.36 9.63 -5.75
N ILE A 113 10.32 8.41 -5.20
CA ILE A 113 9.18 7.51 -5.28
C ILE A 113 8.37 7.65 -3.98
N TYR A 114 7.06 7.86 -4.10
CA TYR A 114 6.14 8.01 -2.98
C TYR A 114 5.32 6.73 -2.78
N ASN A 115 5.34 6.19 -1.58
CA ASN A 115 4.71 4.92 -1.26
C ASN A 115 3.23 5.11 -0.93
N ALA A 116 2.34 4.72 -1.85
CA ALA A 116 0.89 4.72 -1.70
C ALA A 116 0.31 3.38 -1.25
N ALA A 117 1.15 2.36 -1.14
CA ALA A 117 0.72 1.01 -0.76
C ALA A 117 0.06 0.97 0.63
N THR A 118 -0.93 0.10 0.79
CA THR A 118 -1.59 -0.19 2.07
C THR A 118 -1.76 -1.70 2.28
N ASP A 119 -1.86 -2.12 3.54
CA ASP A 119 -2.03 -3.53 3.86
C ASP A 119 -3.35 -4.08 3.29
N GLY A 120 -3.32 -5.34 2.85
CA GLY A 120 -4.51 -6.03 2.35
C GLY A 120 -5.03 -5.55 1.00
N LYS A 121 -4.26 -4.82 0.21
CA LYS A 121 -4.69 -4.27 -1.07
C LYS A 121 -4.30 -5.18 -2.23
N SER A 122 -5.30 -5.64 -2.99
CA SER A 122 -5.13 -6.24 -4.32
C SER A 122 -5.29 -5.17 -5.40
N LEU A 123 -5.30 -5.58 -6.66
CA LEU A 123 -5.59 -4.70 -7.80
C LEU A 123 -6.96 -4.03 -7.69
N ARG A 124 -7.95 -4.67 -7.05
CA ARG A 124 -9.25 -4.05 -6.76
C ARG A 124 -9.11 -2.83 -5.85
N GLY A 125 -8.33 -2.96 -4.77
CA GLY A 125 -8.06 -1.84 -3.87
C GLY A 125 -7.26 -0.72 -4.54
N ILE A 126 -6.34 -1.07 -5.43
CA ILE A 126 -5.60 -0.08 -6.23
C ILE A 126 -6.54 0.68 -7.19
N ILE A 127 -7.45 -0.01 -7.86
CA ILE A 127 -8.49 0.64 -8.67
C ILE A 127 -9.32 1.60 -7.82
N TYR A 128 -9.71 1.19 -6.61
CA TYR A 128 -10.41 2.05 -5.67
C TYR A 128 -9.63 3.34 -5.36
N ASP A 129 -8.32 3.27 -5.19
CA ASP A 129 -7.49 4.45 -4.93
C ASP A 129 -7.54 5.47 -6.07
N PHE A 130 -7.45 5.00 -7.30
CA PHE A 130 -7.55 5.88 -8.48
C PHE A 130 -8.94 6.48 -8.68
N VAL A 131 -9.98 5.83 -8.20
CA VAL A 131 -11.37 6.30 -8.33
C VAL A 131 -11.79 7.20 -7.15
N HIS A 132 -11.33 6.88 -5.93
CA HIS A 132 -11.89 7.47 -4.72
C HIS A 132 -10.88 8.21 -3.84
N TRP A 133 -9.58 7.92 -3.94
CA TRP A 133 -8.57 8.54 -3.10
C TRP A 133 -7.78 9.61 -3.84
N PHE A 134 -7.06 9.25 -4.90
CA PHE A 134 -6.18 10.18 -5.61
C PHE A 134 -6.91 11.38 -6.20
N PRO A 135 -8.14 11.27 -6.75
CA PRO A 135 -8.88 12.42 -7.25
C PRO A 135 -9.23 13.47 -6.18
N LYS A 136 -9.16 13.08 -4.89
CA LYS A 136 -9.43 13.98 -3.76
C LYS A 136 -8.18 14.74 -3.28
N ILE A 137 -7.02 14.47 -3.86
CA ILE A 137 -5.76 15.16 -3.56
C ILE A 137 -5.54 16.26 -4.58
N ASN A 138 -5.70 17.49 -4.16
CA ASN A 138 -5.55 18.67 -5.04
C ASN A 138 -4.15 18.71 -5.67
N ASN A 139 -4.10 18.98 -6.99
CA ASN A 139 -2.86 19.07 -7.78
C ASN A 139 -2.01 17.78 -7.83
N PHE A 140 -2.59 16.63 -7.48
CA PHE A 140 -1.90 15.35 -7.54
C PHE A 140 -2.02 14.75 -8.94
N LYS A 141 -0.91 14.76 -9.69
CA LYS A 141 -0.84 14.28 -11.08
C LYS A 141 0.47 13.51 -11.32
N PRO A 142 0.62 12.31 -10.75
CA PRO A 142 1.81 11.50 -10.99
C PRO A 142 1.95 11.16 -12.47
N LYS A 143 3.19 11.15 -12.97
CA LYS A 143 3.53 10.73 -14.32
C LYS A 143 3.69 9.21 -14.42
N TYR A 144 4.24 8.60 -13.38
CA TYR A 144 4.51 7.16 -13.33
C TYR A 144 3.80 6.52 -12.14
N ALA A 145 3.31 5.30 -12.34
CA ALA A 145 2.88 4.43 -11.26
C ALA A 145 3.58 3.08 -11.36
N ILE A 146 4.28 2.71 -10.30
CA ILE A 146 4.89 1.42 -10.12
C ILE A 146 3.88 0.52 -9.42
N PHE A 147 3.51 -0.59 -10.03
CA PHE A 147 2.55 -1.55 -9.52
C PHE A 147 3.27 -2.84 -9.11
N TYR A 148 3.36 -3.10 -7.81
CA TYR A 148 3.92 -4.33 -7.25
C TYR A 148 2.77 -5.27 -6.89
N LEU A 149 2.37 -6.10 -7.85
CA LEU A 149 1.11 -6.86 -7.85
C LEU A 149 1.34 -8.38 -7.84
N GLY A 150 0.35 -9.11 -7.32
CA GLY A 150 0.22 -10.55 -7.48
C GLY A 150 -0.27 -11.28 -6.26
N LEU A 151 0.39 -11.16 -5.12
CA LEU A 151 0.15 -12.00 -3.96
C LEU A 151 -1.26 -11.82 -3.38
N ASN A 152 -1.73 -10.60 -3.25
CA ASN A 152 -3.04 -10.34 -2.68
C ASN A 152 -4.20 -10.79 -3.59
N GLU A 153 -3.97 -10.93 -4.88
CA GLU A 153 -4.94 -11.56 -5.79
C GLU A 153 -5.20 -13.02 -5.44
N VAL A 154 -4.20 -13.66 -4.82
CA VAL A 154 -4.21 -15.08 -4.48
C VAL A 154 -4.75 -15.33 -3.08
N VAL A 155 -4.45 -14.44 -2.14
CA VAL A 155 -4.69 -14.62 -0.69
C VAL A 155 -6.03 -14.04 -0.26
N LEU A 156 -6.45 -12.93 -0.89
CA LEU A 156 -7.71 -12.27 -0.52
C LEU A 156 -8.85 -12.89 -1.32
N ALA A 157 -9.71 -13.61 -0.65
CA ALA A 157 -10.97 -14.04 -1.24
C ALA A 157 -11.79 -12.80 -1.65
N ASP A 158 -12.39 -12.83 -2.84
CA ASP A 158 -13.23 -11.76 -3.37
C ASP A 158 -14.22 -11.17 -2.36
N GLN A 159 -14.81 -12.01 -1.52
CA GLN A 159 -15.76 -11.61 -0.48
C GLN A 159 -15.15 -10.69 0.60
N MET A 160 -13.86 -10.85 0.90
CA MET A 160 -13.20 -10.05 1.92
C MET A 160 -12.87 -8.65 1.39
N GLU A 161 -12.42 -8.56 0.14
CA GLU A 161 -12.19 -7.28 -0.54
C GLU A 161 -13.50 -6.59 -0.93
N GLU A 162 -14.54 -7.32 -1.31
CA GLU A 162 -15.87 -6.75 -1.51
C GLU A 162 -16.37 -6.02 -0.28
N LYS A 163 -16.21 -6.60 0.90
CA LYS A 163 -16.56 -5.95 2.17
C LYS A 163 -15.72 -4.72 2.45
N MET A 164 -14.45 -4.72 2.05
CA MET A 164 -13.52 -3.65 2.34
C MET A 164 -13.69 -2.44 1.41
N TYR A 165 -13.99 -2.68 0.14
CA TYR A 165 -14.07 -1.64 -0.90
C TYR A 165 -15.48 -1.41 -1.45
N ASP A 166 -16.46 -2.26 -1.15
CA ASP A 166 -17.85 -2.03 -1.52
C ASP A 166 -18.60 -1.29 -0.42
N LEU A 167 -18.82 -0.01 -0.65
CA LEU A 167 -19.57 0.91 0.22
C LEU A 167 -21.04 0.51 0.43
N LYS A 168 -21.54 -0.49 -0.27
CA LYS A 168 -22.93 -0.98 -0.17
C LYS A 168 -23.11 -2.06 0.89
N ILE A 169 -22.03 -2.64 1.44
CA ILE A 169 -22.15 -3.73 2.40
C ILE A 169 -22.42 -3.19 3.80
N GLN A 170 -23.58 -3.47 4.24
CA GLN A 170 -24.21 -3.58 5.57
C GLN A 170 -23.33 -3.28 6.80
N GLU A 171 -22.82 -2.09 6.91
CA GLU A 171 -22.48 -1.53 8.22
C GLU A 171 -23.79 -1.23 8.96
N LYS A 172 -23.81 -1.52 10.25
CA LYS A 172 -24.92 -1.10 11.11
C LYS A 172 -25.14 0.40 10.94
N LYS A 173 -26.38 0.84 10.85
CA LYS A 173 -26.73 2.26 10.64
C LYS A 173 -25.96 3.21 11.58
N ILE A 174 -25.70 2.76 12.80
CA ILE A 174 -24.98 3.53 13.83
C ILE A 174 -23.47 3.68 13.49
N ASP A 175 -22.86 2.67 12.88
CA ASP A 175 -21.45 2.70 12.50
C ASP A 175 -21.25 3.63 11.29
N ARG A 176 -22.20 3.65 10.36
CA ARG A 176 -22.23 4.63 9.26
C ARG A 176 -22.31 6.08 9.77
N ILE A 177 -23.15 6.34 10.77
CA ILE A 177 -23.27 7.68 11.37
C ILE A 177 -21.97 8.07 12.06
N LYS A 178 -21.35 7.17 12.84
CA LYS A 178 -20.05 7.41 13.49
C LYS A 178 -18.96 7.69 12.47
N ASP A 179 -18.91 6.91 11.41
CA ASP A 179 -17.91 7.08 10.37
C ASP A 179 -18.17 8.36 9.56
N TYR A 180 -19.41 8.69 9.27
CA TYR A 180 -19.77 9.96 8.66
C TYR A 180 -19.31 11.15 9.52
N ILE A 181 -19.58 11.14 10.84
CA ILE A 181 -19.15 12.19 11.76
C ILE A 181 -17.61 12.29 11.81
N LYS A 182 -16.94 11.19 12.08
CA LYS A 182 -15.48 11.17 12.15
C LYS A 182 -14.84 11.66 10.85
N ASN A 183 -15.51 11.47 9.76
CA ASN A 183 -15.04 11.70 8.42
C ASN A 183 -15.16 13.16 8.01
N ASN A 184 -16.14 13.83 8.48
CA ASN A 184 -16.41 15.20 8.12
C ASN A 184 -15.95 16.18 9.21
N SER A 185 -15.62 15.68 10.41
CA SER A 185 -15.25 16.52 11.53
C SER A 185 -13.81 17.01 11.46
N PHE A 186 -13.64 18.32 11.40
CA PHE A 186 -12.37 19.00 11.60
C PHE A 186 -11.78 18.75 12.99
N ILE A 187 -12.62 18.78 14.03
CA ILE A 187 -12.19 18.55 15.42
C ILE A 187 -11.62 17.14 15.56
N HIS A 188 -12.27 16.14 14.96
CA HIS A 188 -11.75 14.77 14.98
C HIS A 188 -10.41 14.65 14.28
N ASP A 189 -10.23 15.28 13.11
CA ASP A 189 -8.97 15.27 12.36
C ASP A 189 -7.85 16.01 13.12
N ALA A 190 -8.17 17.16 13.71
CA ALA A 190 -7.24 17.92 14.57
C ALA A 190 -6.84 17.11 15.82
N TYR A 191 -7.81 16.50 16.50
CA TYR A 191 -7.55 15.61 17.63
C TYR A 191 -6.64 14.45 17.24
N LYS A 192 -6.95 13.74 16.15
CA LYS A 192 -6.16 12.62 15.67
C LYS A 192 -4.73 13.04 15.33
N THR A 193 -4.56 14.19 14.68
CA THR A 193 -3.25 14.73 14.31
C THR A 193 -2.42 15.08 15.56
N ILE A 194 -3.03 15.78 16.53
CA ILE A 194 -2.39 16.13 17.78
C ILE A 194 -2.07 14.87 18.59
N ALA A 195 -3.04 13.98 18.76
CA ALA A 195 -2.85 12.75 19.51
C ALA A 195 -1.73 11.89 18.93
N ASN A 196 -1.71 11.68 17.62
CA ASN A 196 -0.65 10.91 16.97
C ASN A 196 0.72 11.57 17.02
N LYS A 197 0.77 12.92 17.06
CA LYS A 197 2.03 13.66 17.18
C LYS A 197 2.64 13.59 18.58
N TYR A 198 1.84 13.78 19.61
CA TYR A 198 2.32 13.90 20.99
C TYR A 198 2.16 12.63 21.81
N PHE A 199 1.22 11.77 21.44
CA PHE A 199 0.92 10.50 22.09
C PHE A 199 0.83 9.38 21.05
N PRO A 200 1.94 9.06 20.36
CA PRO A 200 1.93 8.04 19.32
C PRO A 200 1.48 6.71 19.91
N LYS A 201 0.57 6.06 19.20
CA LYS A 201 0.10 4.72 19.57
C LYS A 201 1.28 3.75 19.49
N GLU A 202 1.51 3.00 20.56
CA GLU A 202 2.41 1.85 20.51
C GLU A 202 1.70 0.69 19.82
N THR A 203 2.34 0.15 18.80
CA THR A 203 1.87 -1.05 18.10
C THR A 203 2.93 -2.12 18.23
N GLY A 204 2.51 -3.34 18.54
CA GLY A 204 3.43 -4.48 18.47
C GLY A 204 4.09 -4.54 17.10
N GLY A 205 5.39 -4.74 17.10
CA GLY A 205 6.19 -5.02 15.91
C GLY A 205 6.10 -6.47 15.51
N TYR A 206 7.00 -6.89 14.64
CA TYR A 206 7.17 -8.27 14.27
C TYR A 206 8.42 -8.84 14.96
N PHE A 207 8.26 -9.96 15.65
CA PHE A 207 9.34 -10.61 16.39
C PHE A 207 9.71 -11.91 15.68
N LEU A 208 10.82 -11.89 14.98
CA LEU A 208 11.29 -13.02 14.24
C LEU A 208 12.49 -13.68 14.97
N ASN A 209 12.19 -14.47 15.98
CA ASN A 209 13.18 -15.30 16.71
C ASN A 209 12.90 -16.78 16.61
N ASP A 210 11.91 -17.21 15.82
CA ASP A 210 11.50 -18.60 15.79
C ASP A 210 12.04 -19.32 14.55
N GLU A 211 13.16 -20.02 14.71
CA GLU A 211 13.72 -20.89 13.67
C GLU A 211 12.69 -21.94 13.16
N LYS A 212 11.69 -22.30 13.97
CA LYS A 212 10.63 -23.23 13.56
C LYS A 212 9.72 -22.66 12.48
N LEU A 213 9.51 -21.35 12.44
CA LEU A 213 8.76 -20.71 11.34
C LEU A 213 9.46 -20.88 10.00
N TYR A 214 10.78 -20.81 9.96
CA TYR A 214 11.54 -20.95 8.72
C TYR A 214 11.61 -22.37 8.19
N ASN A 215 11.57 -23.38 9.06
CA ASN A 215 11.62 -24.78 8.65
C ASN A 215 10.41 -25.22 7.82
N ASN A 216 9.33 -24.43 7.85
CA ASN A 216 8.12 -24.66 7.04
C ASN A 216 8.10 -23.88 5.73
N PHE A 217 9.12 -23.04 5.44
CA PHE A 217 9.15 -22.24 4.23
C PHE A 217 10.11 -22.80 3.20
N THR A 218 9.59 -23.34 2.13
CA THR A 218 10.37 -23.76 0.97
C THR A 218 10.30 -22.71 -0.11
N TYR A 219 11.42 -22.08 -0.44
CA TYR A 219 11.50 -21.22 -1.60
C TYR A 219 11.58 -22.08 -2.87
N ILE A 220 10.66 -21.83 -3.80
CA ILE A 220 10.68 -22.40 -5.14
C ILE A 220 11.00 -21.26 -6.12
N ASN A 221 12.09 -21.30 -6.82
CA ASN A 221 12.41 -20.28 -7.80
C ASN A 221 11.50 -20.37 -9.05
N TYR A 222 11.62 -19.39 -9.93
CA TYR A 222 10.79 -19.32 -11.13
C TYR A 222 10.89 -20.60 -12.02
N LYS A 223 12.09 -21.13 -12.21
CA LYS A 223 12.32 -22.36 -13.04
C LYS A 223 11.62 -23.56 -12.44
N GLN A 224 11.75 -23.75 -11.12
CA GLN A 224 11.04 -24.81 -10.40
C GLN A 224 9.53 -24.61 -10.49
N ALA A 225 9.06 -23.38 -10.25
CA ALA A 225 7.64 -23.05 -10.36
C ALA A 225 7.08 -23.30 -11.76
N LYS A 226 7.83 -23.00 -12.82
CA LYS A 226 7.44 -23.27 -14.21
C LYS A 226 7.33 -24.75 -14.53
N ASN A 227 8.19 -25.57 -13.96
CA ASN A 227 8.25 -27.01 -14.24
C ASN A 227 7.33 -27.86 -13.37
N LEU A 228 6.67 -27.27 -12.37
CA LEU A 228 5.68 -28.01 -11.57
C LEU A 228 4.52 -28.45 -12.47
N LYS A 229 4.22 -29.78 -12.43
CA LYS A 229 2.94 -30.27 -12.99
C LYS A 229 1.80 -29.70 -12.17
N ARG A 230 0.90 -28.96 -12.82
CA ARG A 230 -0.23 -28.31 -12.18
C ARG A 230 -1.52 -28.88 -12.70
N GLU A 231 -2.37 -29.25 -11.79
CA GLU A 231 -3.80 -29.31 -12.07
C GLU A 231 -4.35 -27.92 -11.78
N ILE A 232 -4.71 -27.18 -12.83
CA ILE A 232 -5.32 -25.85 -12.69
C ILE A 232 -6.78 -26.08 -12.36
N SER A 233 -7.19 -25.67 -11.16
CA SER A 233 -8.57 -25.77 -10.71
C SER A 233 -9.46 -24.68 -11.33
N ASP A 234 -10.77 -24.85 -11.27
CA ASP A 234 -11.73 -23.80 -11.66
C ASP A 234 -11.55 -22.53 -10.83
N GLU A 235 -11.17 -22.67 -9.55
CA GLU A 235 -10.85 -21.54 -8.67
C GLU A 235 -9.63 -20.76 -9.17
N ASP A 236 -8.58 -21.46 -9.62
CA ASP A 236 -7.38 -20.84 -10.17
C ASP A 236 -7.70 -20.05 -11.45
N ASN A 237 -8.52 -20.66 -12.33
CA ASN A 237 -8.97 -20.00 -13.55
C ASN A 237 -9.79 -18.75 -13.22
N LYS A 238 -10.68 -18.81 -12.23
CA LYS A 238 -11.50 -17.68 -11.80
C LYS A 238 -10.64 -16.53 -11.25
N ILE A 239 -9.62 -16.83 -10.44
CA ILE A 239 -8.68 -15.82 -9.92
C ILE A 239 -7.98 -15.09 -11.09
N VAL A 240 -7.45 -15.85 -12.06
CA VAL A 240 -6.75 -15.27 -13.22
C VAL A 240 -7.71 -14.44 -14.05
N GLU A 241 -8.90 -14.95 -14.36
CA GLU A 241 -9.92 -14.22 -15.14
C GLU A 241 -10.32 -12.88 -14.48
N GLN A 242 -10.52 -12.88 -13.17
CA GLN A 242 -10.87 -11.68 -12.43
C GLN A 242 -9.71 -10.69 -12.41
N PHE A 243 -8.49 -11.17 -12.25
CA PHE A 243 -7.30 -10.33 -12.32
C PHE A 243 -7.15 -9.69 -13.70
N GLU A 244 -7.32 -10.45 -14.78
CA GLU A 244 -7.28 -9.93 -16.16
C GLU A 244 -8.35 -8.87 -16.40
N LYS A 245 -9.58 -9.07 -15.94
CA LYS A 245 -10.65 -8.07 -16.01
C LYS A 245 -10.27 -6.78 -15.26
N ARG A 246 -9.68 -6.89 -14.07
CA ARG A 246 -9.21 -5.74 -13.30
C ARG A 246 -8.04 -5.02 -13.98
N LEU A 247 -7.13 -5.73 -14.62
CA LEU A 247 -6.05 -5.12 -15.43
C LEU A 247 -6.60 -4.26 -16.57
N LEU A 248 -7.69 -4.68 -17.23
CA LEU A 248 -8.33 -3.87 -18.27
C LEU A 248 -9.00 -2.60 -17.69
N ILE A 249 -9.59 -2.69 -16.51
CA ILE A 249 -10.14 -1.52 -15.81
C ILE A 249 -9.01 -0.55 -15.44
N LEU A 250 -7.91 -1.06 -14.86
CA LEU A 250 -6.74 -0.26 -14.54
C LEU A 250 -6.14 0.40 -15.79
N GLU A 251 -6.09 -0.31 -16.91
CA GLU A 251 -5.63 0.24 -18.20
C GLU A 251 -6.41 1.49 -18.60
N ASN A 252 -7.74 1.44 -18.52
CA ASN A 252 -8.58 2.59 -18.83
C ASN A 252 -8.32 3.77 -17.90
N ILE A 253 -8.15 3.50 -16.60
CA ILE A 253 -7.81 4.51 -15.60
C ILE A 253 -6.46 5.16 -15.91
N MET A 254 -5.44 4.35 -16.22
CA MET A 254 -4.10 4.85 -16.56
C MET A 254 -4.13 5.77 -17.79
N LYS A 255 -4.85 5.34 -18.83
CA LYS A 255 -5.02 6.13 -20.06
C LYS A 255 -5.73 7.46 -19.79
N SER A 256 -6.83 7.45 -19.00
CA SER A 256 -7.57 8.66 -18.68
C SER A 256 -6.76 9.66 -17.83
N ASN A 257 -5.79 9.17 -17.08
CA ASN A 257 -4.93 10.00 -16.23
C ASN A 257 -3.56 10.31 -16.85
N ASN A 258 -3.30 9.89 -18.12
CA ASN A 258 -2.00 10.00 -18.79
C ASN A 258 -0.85 9.39 -17.97
N LEU A 259 -1.12 8.29 -17.26
CA LEU A 259 -0.20 7.65 -16.34
C LEU A 259 0.60 6.56 -17.07
N ILE A 260 1.91 6.55 -16.89
CA ILE A 260 2.81 5.54 -17.42
C ILE A 260 2.97 4.43 -16.37
N PRO A 261 2.46 3.21 -16.66
CA PRO A 261 2.58 2.10 -15.71
C PRO A 261 3.94 1.42 -15.81
N ILE A 262 4.44 0.99 -14.65
CA ILE A 262 5.58 0.10 -14.52
C ILE A 262 5.14 -1.08 -13.67
N PHE A 263 4.95 -2.23 -14.27
CA PHE A 263 4.53 -3.43 -13.55
C PHE A 263 5.72 -4.20 -13.02
N ILE A 264 5.60 -4.73 -11.80
CA ILE A 264 6.59 -5.58 -11.17
C ILE A 264 5.88 -6.84 -10.69
N THR A 265 6.33 -8.01 -11.14
CA THR A 265 5.83 -9.30 -10.65
C THR A 265 6.29 -9.54 -9.22
N GLN A 266 5.48 -10.24 -8.43
CA GLN A 266 5.81 -10.51 -7.03
C GLN A 266 6.49 -11.85 -6.84
N VAL A 267 7.29 -11.90 -5.78
CA VAL A 267 7.91 -13.12 -5.25
C VAL A 267 7.29 -13.48 -3.90
N GLY A 268 7.25 -14.75 -3.59
CA GLY A 268 6.72 -15.25 -2.33
C GLY A 268 7.26 -16.63 -2.01
N TYR A 269 7.10 -17.05 -0.77
CA TYR A 269 7.42 -18.38 -0.29
C TYR A 269 6.15 -19.24 -0.25
N ASN A 270 6.31 -20.55 -0.40
CA ASN A 270 5.35 -21.61 -0.12
C ASN A 270 4.19 -21.94 -1.05
N GLY A 271 4.08 -23.24 -1.30
CA GLY A 271 2.92 -24.09 -1.46
C GLY A 271 1.92 -23.68 -2.56
N LEU A 272 0.67 -23.97 -2.30
CA LEU A 272 -0.45 -23.76 -3.23
C LEU A 272 -0.67 -22.28 -3.61
N SER A 273 -0.55 -21.38 -2.67
CA SER A 273 -0.67 -19.93 -2.94
C SER A 273 0.41 -19.45 -3.91
N ARG A 274 1.53 -20.14 -3.99
CA ARG A 274 2.60 -19.83 -4.91
C ARG A 274 2.36 -20.32 -6.33
N GLN A 275 1.67 -21.45 -6.51
CA GLN A 275 1.24 -21.88 -7.83
C GLN A 275 0.23 -20.88 -8.41
N LYS A 276 -0.70 -20.39 -7.58
CA LYS A 276 -1.64 -19.33 -7.94
C LYS A 276 -0.89 -18.03 -8.27
N LEU A 277 0.10 -17.64 -7.46
CA LEU A 277 0.93 -16.46 -7.73
C LEU A 277 1.68 -16.57 -9.06
N PHE A 278 2.17 -17.75 -9.42
CA PHE A 278 2.79 -17.96 -10.73
C PHE A 278 1.80 -17.68 -11.87
N LEU A 279 0.56 -18.17 -11.78
CA LEU A 279 -0.46 -17.92 -12.80
C LEU A 279 -0.80 -16.43 -12.92
N VAL A 280 -0.94 -15.74 -11.81
CA VAL A 280 -1.18 -14.28 -11.76
C VAL A 280 0.00 -13.51 -12.37
N ASN A 281 1.25 -13.89 -12.02
CA ASN A 281 2.44 -13.27 -12.60
C ASN A 281 2.52 -13.51 -14.12
N GLU A 282 2.23 -14.72 -14.61
CA GLU A 282 2.22 -15.01 -16.06
C GLU A 282 1.13 -14.20 -16.78
N SER A 283 -0.04 -14.05 -16.18
CA SER A 283 -1.10 -13.19 -16.71
C SER A 283 -0.65 -11.73 -16.79
N LEU A 284 -0.01 -11.19 -15.74
CA LEU A 284 0.55 -9.84 -15.74
C LEU A 284 1.61 -9.65 -16.82
N LYS A 285 2.49 -10.65 -17.02
CA LYS A 285 3.52 -10.64 -18.07
C LYS A 285 2.89 -10.63 -19.46
N LYS A 286 1.88 -11.47 -19.69
CA LYS A 286 1.12 -11.51 -20.95
C LYS A 286 0.44 -10.17 -21.23
N PHE A 287 -0.25 -9.62 -20.25
CA PHE A 287 -0.91 -8.31 -20.36
C PHE A 287 0.08 -7.20 -20.71
N SER A 288 1.17 -7.07 -19.94
CA SER A 288 2.17 -6.03 -20.14
C SER A 288 2.85 -6.11 -21.50
N ARG A 289 3.14 -7.34 -21.98
CA ARG A 289 3.72 -7.58 -23.30
C ARG A 289 2.75 -7.15 -24.42
N ASN A 290 1.50 -7.55 -24.32
CA ASN A 290 0.49 -7.26 -25.34
C ASN A 290 0.19 -5.77 -25.47
N LYS A 291 0.40 -5.01 -24.40
CA LYS A 291 0.15 -3.56 -24.32
C LYS A 291 1.43 -2.72 -24.42
N ASN A 292 2.59 -3.36 -24.56
CA ASN A 292 3.90 -2.70 -24.61
C ASN A 292 4.17 -1.81 -23.37
N TYR A 293 3.77 -2.27 -22.16
CA TYR A 293 4.04 -1.60 -20.92
C TYR A 293 5.37 -1.98 -20.31
N HIS A 294 5.96 -1.09 -19.51
CA HIS A 294 7.16 -1.42 -18.75
C HIS A 294 6.86 -2.56 -17.76
N LEU A 295 7.70 -3.58 -17.79
CA LEU A 295 7.56 -4.76 -16.94
C LEU A 295 8.92 -5.18 -16.38
N ILE A 296 8.99 -5.30 -15.07
CA ILE A 296 10.09 -5.90 -14.34
C ILE A 296 9.65 -7.28 -13.85
N LYS A 297 10.21 -8.32 -14.46
CA LYS A 297 9.92 -9.71 -14.12
C LYS A 297 10.72 -10.15 -12.91
N LEU A 298 10.40 -9.55 -11.75
CA LEU A 298 11.17 -9.79 -10.53
C LEU A 298 11.21 -11.27 -10.14
N ASP A 299 10.11 -12.01 -10.34
CA ASP A 299 10.01 -13.44 -10.08
C ASP A 299 11.00 -14.31 -10.91
N GLU A 300 11.43 -13.80 -12.07
CA GLU A 300 12.39 -14.50 -12.93
C GLU A 300 13.86 -14.20 -12.59
N ILE A 301 14.14 -13.00 -12.06
CA ILE A 301 15.49 -12.47 -11.94
C ILE A 301 16.03 -12.45 -10.49
N ILE A 302 15.17 -12.64 -9.49
CA ILE A 302 15.57 -12.66 -8.09
C ILE A 302 15.54 -14.08 -7.51
N GLU A 303 16.56 -14.41 -6.76
CA GLU A 303 16.57 -15.63 -5.93
C GLU A 303 16.48 -15.23 -4.46
N MET A 304 15.34 -15.58 -3.83
CA MET A 304 15.14 -15.31 -2.42
C MET A 304 15.77 -16.42 -1.58
N GLU A 305 16.34 -16.06 -0.46
CA GLU A 305 16.95 -16.96 0.49
C GLU A 305 16.16 -17.05 1.78
N LEU A 306 16.47 -18.06 2.60
CA LEU A 306 16.00 -18.10 3.98
C LEU A 306 16.38 -16.76 4.66
N TYR A 307 15.49 -16.20 5.45
CA TYR A 307 15.63 -14.88 6.10
C TYR A 307 15.47 -13.64 5.20
N ASP A 308 15.20 -13.78 3.91
CA ASP A 308 14.80 -12.65 3.09
C ASP A 308 13.32 -12.26 3.33
N CYS A 309 12.51 -13.21 3.82
CA CYS A 309 11.15 -12.94 4.29
C CYS A 309 10.97 -13.41 5.74
N TYR A 310 10.08 -12.76 6.48
CA TYR A 310 9.74 -13.15 7.84
C TYR A 310 8.47 -14.01 7.94
N ASP A 311 7.74 -14.13 6.86
CA ASP A 311 6.65 -15.06 6.64
C ASP A 311 6.62 -15.50 5.17
N TYR A 312 5.52 -16.09 4.70
CA TYR A 312 5.39 -16.57 3.32
C TYR A 312 5.39 -15.47 2.26
N ALA A 313 5.32 -14.19 2.64
CA ALA A 313 5.09 -13.09 1.72
C ALA A 313 5.93 -11.84 1.99
N HIS A 314 6.12 -11.51 3.27
CA HIS A 314 6.64 -10.22 3.67
C HIS A 314 8.16 -10.28 3.86
N THR A 315 8.84 -9.32 3.25
CA THR A 315 10.31 -9.27 3.30
C THR A 315 10.82 -8.68 4.62
N THR A 316 11.90 -9.25 5.10
CA THR A 316 12.78 -8.63 6.09
C THR A 316 13.48 -7.43 5.48
N ILE A 317 14.27 -6.71 6.28
CA ILE A 317 15.15 -5.63 5.79
C ILE A 317 16.15 -6.15 4.74
N LYS A 318 16.70 -7.36 4.95
CA LYS A 318 17.59 -8.03 3.99
C LYS A 318 16.89 -8.28 2.67
N GLY A 319 15.70 -8.86 2.69
CA GLY A 319 14.91 -9.12 1.48
C GLY A 319 14.46 -7.85 0.78
N SER A 320 14.07 -6.82 1.54
CA SER A 320 13.71 -5.51 0.99
C SER A 320 14.88 -4.87 0.25
N LYS A 321 16.09 -4.94 0.83
CA LYS A 321 17.31 -4.47 0.19
C LYS A 321 17.59 -5.25 -1.09
N LYS A 322 17.47 -6.57 -1.06
CA LYS A 322 17.71 -7.44 -2.20
C LYS A 322 16.76 -7.13 -3.36
N ILE A 323 15.47 -6.93 -3.08
CA ILE A 323 14.48 -6.50 -4.08
C ILE A 323 14.87 -5.12 -4.64
N ALA A 324 15.14 -4.14 -3.79
CA ALA A 324 15.52 -2.80 -4.22
C ALA A 324 16.81 -2.80 -5.07
N ASP A 325 17.82 -3.59 -4.70
CA ASP A 325 19.07 -3.75 -5.47
C ASP A 325 18.80 -4.34 -6.85
N THR A 326 17.88 -5.30 -6.94
CA THR A 326 17.52 -5.98 -8.18
C THR A 326 16.75 -5.09 -9.14
N ILE A 327 15.75 -4.33 -8.63
CA ILE A 327 14.87 -3.53 -9.50
C ILE A 327 15.44 -2.14 -9.80
N TYR A 328 16.34 -1.61 -8.98
CA TYR A 328 16.91 -0.26 -9.12
C TYR A 328 17.53 0.01 -10.51
N PRO A 329 18.43 -0.83 -11.05
CA PRO A 329 19.04 -0.56 -12.35
C PRO A 329 18.02 -0.54 -13.49
N LEU A 330 16.94 -1.32 -13.37
CA LEU A 330 15.86 -1.36 -14.35
C LEU A 330 14.99 -0.10 -14.27
N LEU A 331 14.62 0.32 -13.06
CA LEU A 331 13.90 1.57 -12.84
C LEU A 331 14.73 2.79 -13.26
N LYS A 332 16.03 2.79 -12.92
CA LYS A 332 16.96 3.85 -13.35
C LYS A 332 16.91 4.02 -14.87
N LYS A 333 17.03 2.92 -15.62
CA LYS A 333 16.95 2.95 -17.08
C LYS A 333 15.62 3.51 -17.58
N ILE A 334 14.48 3.17 -16.96
CA ILE A 334 13.16 3.69 -17.37
C ILE A 334 13.05 5.19 -17.14
N PHE A 335 13.60 5.70 -16.04
CA PHE A 335 13.43 7.09 -15.66
C PHE A 335 14.48 8.04 -16.27
N THR A 336 15.61 7.52 -16.77
CA THR A 336 16.69 8.35 -17.32
C THR A 336 16.79 8.30 -18.85
N ASN A 337 15.99 7.43 -19.49
CA ASN A 337 15.80 7.40 -20.95
C ASN A 337 14.54 8.17 -21.33
#